data_96aae67a2530245eaaa819e4e77c04db
#
_entry.id   96aae67a2530245eaaa819e4e77c04db
#
_cell.length_a   1.000
_cell.length_b   1.000
_cell.length_c   1.000
_cell.angle_alpha   90.00
_cell.angle_beta   90.00
_cell.angle_gamma   90.00
#
_symmetry.space_group_name_H-M   'P 1'
#
loop_
_entity.id
_entity.type
_entity.pdbx_description
1 polymer ?
#
loop_
_entity_poly.entity_id
_entity_poly.type
_entity_poly.pdbx_seq_one_letter_code
_entity_poly.pdbx_strand_id
1 'polypeptide(L)'
;RERFFNELFSLLRIPSISALPEHRKDMQLCAERWRDLLLEAGADRAEVMPTSASPVVFAEKIVDRSFPTVLVYAHYDVMPVEPLELWHTEPFEPVVKDGKLWARGADDDKGQGFIQLKAFEIAVKEGLLRCNVKFLIEGGEEIGSPGVEAFCKEHLDLLKCDVILVSDTSMVGLDT
;
A
#
# COMPACT_ATOMS: atom_id res chain seq x y z
N ARG A 1 6.44 -11.75 14.31
CA ARG A 1 6.82 -12.12 12.93
C ARG A 1 5.67 -12.79 12.20
N GLU A 2 5.07 -13.85 12.75
CA GLU A 2 3.97 -14.60 12.11
C GLU A 2 2.76 -13.70 11.77
N ARG A 3 2.33 -12.83 12.70
CA ARG A 3 1.25 -11.87 12.46
C ARG A 3 1.53 -10.99 11.24
N PHE A 4 2.73 -10.43 11.09
CA PHE A 4 3.08 -9.58 9.95
C PHE A 4 3.01 -10.33 8.63
N PHE A 5 3.46 -11.59 8.59
CA PHE A 5 3.29 -12.40 7.38
C PHE A 5 1.82 -12.67 7.06
N ASN A 6 1.00 -12.99 8.06
CA ASN A 6 -0.43 -13.24 7.86
C ASN A 6 -1.16 -12.00 7.33
N GLU A 7 -0.82 -10.81 7.83
CA GLU A 7 -1.37 -9.55 7.36
C GLU A 7 -0.91 -9.23 5.93
N LEU A 8 0.39 -9.36 5.61
CA LEU A 8 0.89 -9.20 4.25
C LEU A 8 0.23 -10.20 3.28
N PHE A 9 0.15 -11.47 3.67
CA PHE A 9 -0.49 -12.50 2.86
C PHE A 9 -1.97 -12.21 2.59
N SER A 10 -2.65 -11.56 3.53
CA SER A 10 -4.03 -11.13 3.31
C SER A 10 -4.17 -10.09 2.19
N LEU A 11 -3.15 -9.27 1.96
CA LEU A 11 -3.09 -8.34 0.82
C LEU A 11 -2.69 -9.06 -0.48
N LEU A 12 -1.65 -9.92 -0.40
CA LEU A 12 -1.09 -10.58 -1.58
C LEU A 12 -2.07 -11.58 -2.23
N ARG A 13 -2.98 -12.16 -1.45
CA ARG A 13 -4.03 -13.05 -1.96
C ARG A 13 -5.13 -12.35 -2.75
N ILE A 14 -5.22 -11.03 -2.67
CA ILE A 14 -6.23 -10.28 -3.43
C ILE A 14 -5.64 -9.94 -4.80
N PRO A 15 -6.21 -10.45 -5.90
CA PRO A 15 -5.71 -10.19 -7.25
C PRO A 15 -6.18 -8.81 -7.75
N SER A 16 -5.65 -7.75 -7.15
CA SER A 16 -5.99 -6.36 -7.48
C SER A 16 -5.33 -5.91 -8.79
N ILE A 17 -5.72 -6.54 -9.90
CA ILE A 17 -5.18 -6.25 -11.24
C ILE A 17 -5.96 -5.08 -11.84
N SER A 18 -5.38 -3.88 -11.83
CA SER A 18 -6.04 -2.65 -12.29
C SER A 18 -6.38 -2.66 -13.78
N ALA A 19 -5.56 -3.33 -14.58
CA ALA A 19 -5.73 -3.40 -16.03
C ALA A 19 -6.93 -4.24 -16.50
N LEU A 20 -7.50 -5.08 -15.62
CA LEU A 20 -8.54 -6.04 -15.98
C LEU A 20 -9.87 -5.69 -15.29
N PRO A 21 -10.93 -5.34 -16.07
CA PRO A 21 -12.24 -4.94 -15.52
C PRO A 21 -12.91 -5.97 -14.62
N GLU A 22 -12.65 -7.26 -14.82
CA GLU A 22 -13.16 -8.36 -14.00
C GLU A 22 -12.67 -8.31 -12.56
N HIS A 23 -11.50 -7.71 -12.31
CA HIS A 23 -10.90 -7.52 -10.98
C HIS A 23 -11.36 -6.27 -10.23
N ARG A 24 -12.38 -5.54 -10.75
CA ARG A 24 -12.89 -4.32 -10.08
C ARG A 24 -13.32 -4.58 -8.62
N LYS A 25 -13.88 -5.76 -8.32
CA LYS A 25 -14.26 -6.12 -6.95
C LYS A 25 -13.04 -6.38 -6.08
N ASP A 26 -11.99 -6.96 -6.65
CA ASP A 26 -10.74 -7.22 -5.95
C ASP A 26 -9.99 -5.92 -5.65
N MET A 27 -10.08 -4.93 -6.56
CA MET A 27 -9.58 -3.58 -6.32
C MET A 27 -10.23 -2.94 -5.08
N GLN A 28 -11.55 -2.98 -5.00
CA GLN A 28 -12.29 -2.46 -3.85
C GLN A 28 -11.93 -3.22 -2.56
N LEU A 29 -11.88 -4.54 -2.61
CA LEU A 29 -11.52 -5.40 -1.48
C LEU A 29 -10.11 -5.12 -0.98
N CYS A 30 -9.16 -4.90 -1.89
CA CYS A 30 -7.78 -4.58 -1.54
C CYS A 30 -7.67 -3.21 -0.85
N ALA A 31 -8.37 -2.19 -1.38
CA ALA A 31 -8.44 -0.87 -0.76
C ALA A 31 -9.04 -0.94 0.67
N GLU A 32 -10.12 -1.70 0.85
CA GLU A 32 -10.73 -1.90 2.15
C GLU A 32 -9.78 -2.61 3.12
N ARG A 33 -9.04 -3.62 2.66
CA ARG A 33 -8.05 -4.30 3.50
C ARG A 33 -6.91 -3.37 3.92
N TRP A 34 -6.41 -2.52 3.04
CA TRP A 34 -5.43 -1.49 3.39
C TRP A 34 -5.96 -0.51 4.43
N ARG A 35 -7.19 0.00 4.26
CA ARG A 35 -7.85 0.84 5.25
C ARG A 35 -7.86 0.19 6.62
N ASP A 36 -8.30 -1.07 6.70
CA ASP A 36 -8.43 -1.79 7.96
C ASP A 36 -7.06 -1.99 8.63
N LEU A 37 -6.03 -2.36 7.86
CA LEU A 37 -4.67 -2.50 8.37
C LEU A 37 -4.09 -1.17 8.90
N LEU A 38 -4.40 -0.03 8.25
CA LEU A 38 -3.96 1.28 8.70
C LEU A 38 -4.65 1.68 10.04
N LEU A 39 -5.94 1.37 10.20
CA LEU A 39 -6.65 1.56 11.47
C LEU A 39 -6.09 0.64 12.56
N GLU A 40 -5.85 -0.64 12.27
CA GLU A 40 -5.25 -1.60 13.19
C GLU A 40 -3.83 -1.17 13.62
N ALA A 41 -3.09 -0.51 12.73
CA ALA A 41 -1.77 0.04 12.99
C ALA A 41 -1.77 1.30 13.87
N GLY A 42 -2.92 1.93 14.07
CA GLY A 42 -3.10 3.08 14.96
C GLY A 42 -3.26 4.42 14.25
N ALA A 43 -3.65 4.43 12.98
CA ALA A 43 -4.11 5.66 12.32
C ALA A 43 -5.35 6.20 13.04
N ASP A 44 -5.47 7.52 13.16
CA ASP A 44 -6.63 8.19 13.75
C ASP A 44 -7.85 8.11 12.83
N ARG A 45 -7.59 8.05 11.52
CA ARG A 45 -8.59 7.96 10.45
C ARG A 45 -8.01 7.19 9.27
N ALA A 46 -8.81 6.35 8.63
CA ALA A 46 -8.52 5.77 7.33
C ALA A 46 -9.82 5.59 6.53
N GLU A 47 -9.79 5.96 5.26
CA GLU A 47 -10.95 5.97 4.37
C GLU A 47 -10.58 5.46 2.98
N VAL A 48 -11.53 4.74 2.36
CA VAL A 48 -11.48 4.43 0.92
C VAL A 48 -12.23 5.53 0.20
N MET A 49 -11.53 6.31 -0.61
CA MET A 49 -12.07 7.48 -1.28
C MET A 49 -12.18 7.23 -2.79
N PRO A 50 -13.31 7.59 -3.41
CA PRO A 50 -13.51 7.36 -4.84
C PRO A 50 -12.61 8.26 -5.69
N THR A 51 -12.22 7.74 -6.84
CA THR A 51 -11.64 8.51 -7.95
C THR A 51 -12.45 8.26 -9.22
N SER A 52 -12.05 8.84 -10.34
CA SER A 52 -12.64 8.51 -11.65
C SER A 52 -12.28 7.10 -12.15
N ALA A 53 -11.37 6.41 -11.46
CA ALA A 53 -10.92 5.06 -11.78
C ALA A 53 -10.98 4.16 -10.53
N SER A 54 -9.84 3.59 -10.10
CA SER A 54 -9.78 2.81 -8.87
C SER A 54 -9.75 3.71 -7.63
N PRO A 55 -10.38 3.33 -6.51
CA PRO A 55 -10.36 4.14 -5.31
C PRO A 55 -8.95 4.30 -4.73
N VAL A 56 -8.72 5.38 -3.99
CA VAL A 56 -7.51 5.56 -3.18
C VAL A 56 -7.82 5.28 -1.73
N VAL A 57 -6.81 4.88 -0.97
CA VAL A 57 -6.88 4.79 0.49
C VAL A 57 -6.13 5.97 1.07
N PHE A 58 -6.83 6.79 1.84
CA PHE A 58 -6.22 7.85 2.63
C PHE A 58 -6.26 7.47 4.11
N ALA A 59 -5.15 7.72 4.81
CA ALA A 59 -5.13 7.61 6.27
C ALA A 59 -4.25 8.69 6.88
N GLU A 60 -4.51 9.01 8.16
CA GLU A 60 -3.69 9.97 8.89
C GLU A 60 -3.55 9.63 10.37
N LYS A 61 -2.41 10.03 10.92
CA LYS A 61 -2.10 10.11 12.35
C LYS A 61 -1.53 11.48 12.64
N ILE A 62 -2.24 12.27 13.42
CA ILE A 62 -1.82 13.60 13.85
C ILE A 62 -1.33 13.52 15.30
N VAL A 63 -0.01 13.56 15.48
CA VAL A 63 0.62 13.51 16.82
C VAL A 63 0.62 14.89 17.46
N ASP A 64 1.09 15.90 16.72
CA ASP A 64 1.10 17.29 17.13
C ASP A 64 1.09 18.19 15.89
N ARG A 65 0.27 19.24 15.91
CA ARG A 65 0.14 20.17 14.76
C ARG A 65 1.41 20.98 14.47
N SER A 66 2.33 21.05 15.42
CA SER A 66 3.63 21.70 15.25
C SER A 66 4.69 20.78 14.63
N PHE A 67 4.43 19.48 14.56
CA PHE A 67 5.34 18.52 13.97
C PHE A 67 5.26 18.52 12.44
N PRO A 68 6.38 18.23 11.75
CA PRO A 68 6.34 18.03 10.32
C PRO A 68 5.43 16.85 9.96
N THR A 69 4.85 16.92 8.76
CA THR A 69 3.98 15.89 8.22
C THR A 69 4.66 15.13 7.10
N VAL A 70 4.72 13.81 7.21
CA VAL A 70 5.20 12.90 6.18
C VAL A 70 3.99 12.27 5.50
N LEU A 71 3.94 12.35 4.17
CA LEU A 71 2.99 11.62 3.34
C LEU A 71 3.69 10.39 2.77
N VAL A 72 3.25 9.21 3.15
CA VAL A 72 3.69 7.93 2.58
C VAL A 72 2.82 7.64 1.36
N TYR A 73 3.47 7.46 0.22
CA TYR A 73 2.83 7.03 -1.02
C TYR A 73 3.18 5.58 -1.31
N ALA A 74 2.19 4.82 -1.76
CA ALA A 74 2.31 3.45 -2.24
C ALA A 74 1.17 3.15 -3.23
N HIS A 75 1.22 2.01 -3.93
CA HIS A 75 0.09 1.52 -4.70
C HIS A 75 -0.30 0.09 -4.31
N TYR A 76 -1.58 -0.25 -4.52
CA TYR A 76 -2.10 -1.57 -4.17
C TYR A 76 -2.50 -2.41 -5.39
N ASP A 77 -2.52 -1.82 -6.56
CA ASP A 77 -2.74 -2.59 -7.78
C ASP A 77 -1.48 -3.33 -8.21
N VAL A 78 -1.66 -4.27 -9.07
CA VAL A 78 -0.59 -5.13 -9.57
C VAL A 78 -0.77 -5.42 -11.05
N MET A 79 0.35 -5.70 -11.74
CA MET A 79 0.35 -6.17 -13.12
C MET A 79 -0.36 -7.51 -13.27
N PRO A 80 -0.93 -7.81 -14.46
CA PRO A 80 -1.36 -9.15 -14.84
C PRO A 80 -0.27 -10.20 -14.64
N VAL A 81 -0.67 -11.46 -14.55
CA VAL A 81 0.23 -12.57 -14.20
C VAL A 81 0.58 -13.48 -15.39
N GLU A 82 0.04 -13.19 -16.55
CA GLU A 82 0.35 -13.93 -17.78
C GLU A 82 1.81 -13.64 -18.27
N PRO A 83 2.50 -14.64 -18.79
CA PRO A 83 2.08 -16.05 -18.93
C PRO A 83 2.30 -16.86 -17.66
N LEU A 84 1.25 -17.58 -17.20
CA LEU A 84 1.25 -18.33 -15.93
C LEU A 84 2.33 -19.43 -15.86
N GLU A 85 2.68 -20.02 -17.01
CA GLU A 85 3.69 -21.08 -17.08
C GLU A 85 5.13 -20.64 -16.71
N LEU A 86 5.37 -19.34 -16.61
CA LEU A 86 6.67 -18.81 -16.15
C LEU A 86 6.76 -18.66 -14.63
N TRP A 87 5.64 -18.79 -13.92
CA TRP A 87 5.64 -18.69 -12.47
C TRP A 87 6.12 -20.00 -11.81
N HIS A 88 6.96 -19.87 -10.78
CA HIS A 88 7.43 -21.00 -9.98
C HIS A 88 6.48 -21.38 -8.84
N THR A 89 5.52 -20.50 -8.53
CA THR A 89 4.47 -20.65 -7.51
C THR A 89 3.20 -20.00 -8.02
N GLU A 90 2.04 -20.32 -7.43
CA GLU A 90 0.79 -19.63 -7.75
C GLU A 90 0.91 -18.13 -7.42
N PRO A 91 0.65 -17.21 -8.38
CA PRO A 91 0.93 -15.78 -8.20
C PRO A 91 0.24 -15.14 -7.00
N PHE A 92 -0.98 -15.56 -6.65
CA PHE A 92 -1.77 -15.01 -5.54
C PHE A 92 -1.87 -15.94 -4.32
N GLU A 93 -1.02 -16.98 -4.26
CA GLU A 93 -0.79 -17.79 -3.06
C GLU A 93 0.62 -17.56 -2.53
N PRO A 94 0.81 -16.59 -1.62
CA PRO A 94 2.13 -16.20 -1.15
C PRO A 94 2.84 -17.34 -0.42
N VAL A 95 4.08 -17.60 -0.82
CA VAL A 95 4.91 -18.67 -0.28
C VAL A 95 6.27 -18.13 0.14
N VAL A 96 6.73 -18.51 1.35
CA VAL A 96 8.12 -18.30 1.76
C VAL A 96 8.91 -19.56 1.44
N LYS A 97 9.81 -19.47 0.48
CA LYS A 97 10.65 -20.58 0.04
C LYS A 97 12.08 -20.09 -0.22
N ASP A 98 13.05 -20.85 0.29
CA ASP A 98 14.49 -20.54 0.13
C ASP A 98 14.86 -19.13 0.63
N GLY A 99 14.24 -18.68 1.73
CA GLY A 99 14.47 -17.36 2.31
C GLY A 99 13.86 -16.19 1.54
N LYS A 100 13.07 -16.46 0.51
CA LYS A 100 12.38 -15.45 -0.33
C LYS A 100 10.87 -15.60 -0.23
N LEU A 101 10.16 -14.46 -0.33
CA LEU A 101 8.71 -14.42 -0.49
C LEU A 101 8.37 -14.38 -1.98
N TRP A 102 7.53 -15.32 -2.40
CA TRP A 102 7.07 -15.46 -3.78
C TRP A 102 5.57 -15.15 -3.86
N ALA A 103 5.21 -14.08 -4.54
CA ALA A 103 3.84 -13.73 -4.93
C ALA A 103 3.86 -12.51 -5.87
N ARG A 104 2.81 -12.30 -6.65
CA ARG A 104 2.58 -11.04 -7.35
C ARG A 104 2.33 -9.92 -6.32
N GLY A 105 3.01 -8.77 -6.46
CA GLY A 105 2.94 -7.65 -5.51
C GLY A 105 3.78 -7.82 -4.24
N ALA A 106 4.57 -8.91 -4.12
CA ALA A 106 5.43 -9.13 -2.96
C ALA A 106 6.54 -8.08 -2.83
N ASP A 107 7.00 -7.54 -3.94
CA ASP A 107 7.93 -6.42 -4.03
C ASP A 107 7.17 -5.16 -4.45
N ASP A 108 6.59 -5.17 -5.62
CA ASP A 108 5.95 -4.08 -6.32
C ASP A 108 4.41 -4.14 -6.18
N ASP A 109 3.79 -3.27 -5.41
CA ASP A 109 4.33 -2.40 -4.35
C ASP A 109 3.70 -2.74 -2.98
N LYS A 110 2.81 -3.76 -2.93
CA LYS A 110 2.15 -4.17 -1.67
C LYS A 110 3.16 -4.50 -0.58
N GLY A 111 4.28 -5.16 -0.93
CA GLY A 111 5.32 -5.51 0.04
C GLY A 111 6.04 -4.28 0.58
N GLN A 112 6.45 -3.36 -0.27
CA GLN A 112 7.16 -2.15 0.14
C GLN A 112 6.24 -1.20 0.92
N GLY A 113 5.02 -0.96 0.43
CA GLY A 113 4.01 -0.20 1.16
C GLY A 113 3.67 -0.82 2.52
N PHE A 114 3.61 -2.16 2.60
CA PHE A 114 3.38 -2.86 3.87
C PHE A 114 4.54 -2.69 4.86
N ILE A 115 5.79 -2.62 4.40
CA ILE A 115 6.94 -2.31 5.27
C ILE A 115 6.76 -0.93 5.90
N GLN A 116 6.35 0.07 5.12
CA GLN A 116 6.08 1.43 5.62
C GLN A 116 4.94 1.41 6.66
N LEU A 117 3.86 0.69 6.39
CA LEU A 117 2.77 0.51 7.34
C LEU A 117 3.25 -0.14 8.65
N LYS A 118 4.13 -1.15 8.61
CA LYS A 118 4.65 -1.79 9.82
C LYS A 118 5.65 -0.93 10.56
N ALA A 119 6.47 -0.15 9.88
CA ALA A 119 7.31 0.85 10.51
C ALA A 119 6.47 1.89 11.27
N PHE A 120 5.39 2.38 10.64
CA PHE A 120 4.40 3.26 11.28
C PHE A 120 3.75 2.61 12.50
N GLU A 121 3.25 1.37 12.39
CA GLU A 121 2.65 0.63 13.51
C GLU A 121 3.58 0.53 14.72
N ILE A 122 4.85 0.15 14.47
CA ILE A 122 5.86 0.03 15.52
C ILE A 122 6.12 1.39 16.17
N ALA A 123 6.30 2.45 15.36
CA ALA A 123 6.55 3.79 15.87
C ALA A 123 5.39 4.32 16.72
N VAL A 124 4.14 4.05 16.32
CA VAL A 124 2.95 4.40 17.11
C VAL A 124 2.92 3.64 18.44
N LYS A 125 3.09 2.31 18.40
CA LYS A 125 3.01 1.45 19.59
C LYS A 125 4.10 1.73 20.62
N GLU A 126 5.29 2.05 20.16
CA GLU A 126 6.44 2.36 21.02
C GLU A 126 6.50 3.85 21.45
N GLY A 127 5.54 4.68 20.99
CA GLY A 127 5.53 6.12 21.28
C GLY A 127 6.73 6.87 20.69
N LEU A 128 7.30 6.36 19.60
CA LEU A 128 8.50 6.91 18.96
C LEU A 128 8.19 7.93 17.87
N LEU A 129 6.93 8.07 17.47
CA LEU A 129 6.55 8.94 16.38
C LEU A 129 6.82 10.43 16.72
N ARG A 130 7.61 11.09 15.88
CA ARG A 130 8.01 12.50 16.02
C ARG A 130 7.62 13.35 14.81
N CYS A 131 6.65 12.85 14.03
CA CYS A 131 6.04 13.54 12.90
C CYS A 131 4.56 13.15 12.82
N ASN A 132 3.78 13.95 12.12
CA ASN A 132 2.46 13.52 11.65
C ASN A 132 2.66 12.63 10.43
N VAL A 133 1.83 11.62 10.28
CA VAL A 133 1.93 10.69 9.14
C VAL A 133 0.61 10.65 8.41
N LYS A 134 0.68 10.75 7.10
CA LYS A 134 -0.42 10.50 6.17
C LYS A 134 -0.04 9.37 5.23
N PHE A 135 -1.04 8.64 4.76
CA PHE A 135 -0.88 7.64 3.70
C PHE A 135 -1.80 8.00 2.54
N LEU A 136 -1.29 7.91 1.34
CA LEU A 136 -2.04 7.89 0.10
C LEU A 136 -1.63 6.63 -0.65
N ILE A 137 -2.54 5.65 -0.73
CA ILE A 137 -2.30 4.38 -1.41
C ILE A 137 -3.27 4.29 -2.58
N GLU A 138 -2.75 4.31 -3.80
CA GLU A 138 -3.55 4.32 -5.02
C GLU A 138 -3.78 2.91 -5.60
N GLY A 139 -4.73 2.81 -6.53
CA GLY A 139 -5.07 1.55 -7.18
C GLY A 139 -5.03 1.62 -8.69
N GLY A 140 -4.07 2.33 -9.26
CA GLY A 140 -3.98 2.50 -10.72
C GLY A 140 -2.60 2.86 -11.21
N GLU A 141 -1.56 2.66 -10.42
CA GLU A 141 -0.18 3.00 -10.77
C GLU A 141 0.25 2.25 -12.04
N GLU A 142 0.01 0.96 -12.09
CA GLU A 142 0.38 0.03 -13.16
C GLU A 142 -0.33 0.31 -14.52
N ILE A 143 -1.29 1.22 -14.51
CA ILE A 143 -2.00 1.70 -15.72
C ILE A 143 -1.87 3.22 -15.92
N GLY A 144 -0.90 3.86 -15.24
CA GLY A 144 -0.60 5.28 -15.38
C GLY A 144 -1.41 6.21 -14.49
N SER A 145 -1.84 5.74 -13.31
CA SER A 145 -2.49 6.52 -12.24
C SER A 145 -3.74 7.32 -12.68
N PRO A 146 -4.68 6.75 -13.46
CA PRO A 146 -5.84 7.50 -13.92
C PRO A 146 -6.69 7.97 -12.73
N GLY A 147 -7.02 9.26 -12.70
CA GLY A 147 -7.82 9.88 -11.63
C GLY A 147 -7.05 10.39 -10.43
N VAL A 148 -5.81 9.98 -10.19
CA VAL A 148 -5.01 10.41 -9.03
C VAL A 148 -4.65 11.89 -9.12
N GLU A 149 -4.30 12.40 -10.30
CA GLU A 149 -4.03 13.84 -10.49
C GLU A 149 -5.23 14.71 -10.13
N ALA A 150 -6.42 14.31 -10.57
CA ALA A 150 -7.67 15.03 -10.25
C ALA A 150 -7.95 14.94 -8.74
N PHE A 151 -7.84 13.76 -8.15
CA PHE A 151 -7.98 13.54 -6.71
C PHE A 151 -7.05 14.45 -5.91
N CYS A 152 -5.77 14.51 -6.27
CA CYS A 152 -4.80 15.37 -5.59
C CYS A 152 -5.17 16.85 -5.68
N LYS A 153 -5.63 17.32 -6.84
CA LYS A 153 -6.06 18.71 -7.03
C LYS A 153 -7.30 19.06 -6.19
N GLU A 154 -8.24 18.14 -6.07
CA GLU A 154 -9.47 18.31 -5.28
C GLU A 154 -9.21 18.24 -3.76
N HIS A 155 -8.13 17.55 -3.34
CA HIS A 155 -7.83 17.27 -1.94
C HIS A 155 -6.50 17.85 -1.46
N LEU A 156 -6.05 19.00 -2.01
CA LEU A 156 -4.77 19.62 -1.68
C LEU A 156 -4.58 19.84 -0.17
N ASP A 157 -5.60 20.33 0.53
CA ASP A 157 -5.51 20.56 1.98
C ASP A 157 -5.39 19.26 2.77
N LEU A 158 -6.08 18.20 2.32
CA LEU A 158 -6.00 16.87 2.92
C LEU A 158 -4.59 16.28 2.78
N LEU A 159 -3.98 16.45 1.60
CA LEU A 159 -2.68 15.86 1.24
C LEU A 159 -1.49 16.75 1.63
N LYS A 160 -1.73 17.96 2.16
CA LYS A 160 -0.64 18.86 2.55
C LYS A 160 0.33 18.17 3.49
N CYS A 161 1.62 18.22 3.12
CA CYS A 161 2.72 17.59 3.85
C CYS A 161 4.02 18.38 3.66
N ASP A 162 5.03 18.07 4.45
CA ASP A 162 6.38 18.64 4.35
C ASP A 162 7.31 17.71 3.56
N VAL A 163 7.07 16.39 3.62
CA VAL A 163 7.88 15.38 2.96
C VAL A 163 6.95 14.31 2.37
N ILE A 164 7.27 13.85 1.17
CA ILE A 164 6.67 12.66 0.56
C ILE A 164 7.70 11.52 0.64
N LEU A 165 7.28 10.38 1.18
CA LEU A 165 8.07 9.15 1.23
C LEU A 165 7.50 8.15 0.24
N VAL A 166 8.33 7.75 -0.72
CA VAL A 166 8.03 6.73 -1.73
C VAL A 166 9.07 5.63 -1.63
N SER A 167 8.65 4.39 -1.52
CA SER A 167 9.54 3.22 -1.47
C SER A 167 9.34 2.25 -2.64
N ASP A 168 8.60 2.65 -3.64
CA ASP A 168 8.38 1.90 -4.88
C ASP A 168 9.66 1.93 -5.72
N THR A 169 10.59 1.03 -5.40
CA THR A 169 11.95 0.99 -5.96
C THR A 169 12.44 -0.45 -6.13
N SER A 170 13.40 -0.63 -7.02
CA SER A 170 14.05 -1.93 -7.23
C SER A 170 15.09 -2.20 -6.14
N MET A 171 15.19 -3.46 -5.69
CA MET A 171 16.31 -3.92 -4.87
C MET A 171 17.60 -3.95 -5.68
N VAL A 172 18.64 -3.29 -5.17
CA VAL A 172 19.99 -3.31 -5.80
C VAL A 172 20.71 -4.61 -5.49
N GLY A 173 20.40 -5.27 -4.40
CA GLY A 173 20.97 -6.55 -3.97
C GLY A 173 20.21 -7.11 -2.77
N LEU A 174 20.55 -8.36 -2.39
CA LEU A 174 19.85 -9.06 -1.31
C LEU A 174 20.03 -8.41 0.08
N ASP A 175 21.05 -7.60 0.25
CA ASP A 175 21.43 -6.97 1.51
C ASP A 175 21.36 -5.43 1.45
N THR A 176 20.69 -4.87 0.45
CA THR A 176 20.58 -3.42 0.24
C THR A 176 19.14 -2.96 0.19
#